data_71ca1cc0970b3ad1dd16be1d9f87724f
#
_entry.id   71ca1cc0970b3ad1dd16be1d9f87724f
#
_cell.length_a   1.000
_cell.length_b   1.000
_cell.length_c   1.000
_cell.angle_alpha   90.00
_cell.angle_beta   90.00
_cell.angle_gamma   90.00
#
_symmetry.space_group_name_H-M   'P 1'
#
loop_
_entity.id
_entity.type
_entity.pdbx_description
1 polymer ?
#
loop_
_entity_poly.entity_id
_entity_poly.type
_entity_poly.pdbx_seq_one_letter_code
_entity_poly.pdbx_strand_id
1 'polypeptide(L)'
;MKIGTVRTVPIFALAGIGLVGASLWLFISIAGEVMEGETAAWDRRLLLALRSAADPALPWGPAWVQEMARDFTALGGVAVLTLMTAAVIGYLLFAGKRHAAIAILVAVAGGLILSSLLKLGFDRPRPELVPHGSLVYTTSFPSGHSMMAAVTYLTLGALLARVEGSIRIRIYLLSVAVLLTVLVGVSRVYLGVHWPTDVAAGWAVGAAWALLCSLVMSRLQRRGEVEPPDTTTRSPRC
;
A
#
# COMPACT_ATOMS: atom_id res chain seq x y z
N MET A 1 -0.91 -0.57 -49.11
CA MET A 1 -1.82 -0.87 -47.98
C MET A 1 -0.95 -1.37 -46.82
N LYS A 2 -0.59 -0.51 -45.85
CA LYS A 2 0.24 -0.89 -44.68
C LYS A 2 -0.68 -1.64 -43.70
N ILE A 3 -0.47 -2.94 -43.58
CA ILE A 3 -1.14 -3.79 -42.59
C ILE A 3 -0.63 -3.28 -41.23
N GLY A 4 -1.52 -2.64 -40.45
CA GLY A 4 -1.18 -2.16 -39.12
C GLY A 4 -0.78 -3.35 -38.26
N THR A 5 0.47 -3.32 -37.75
CA THR A 5 0.97 -4.27 -36.76
C THR A 5 0.05 -4.21 -35.54
N VAL A 6 -0.71 -5.26 -35.30
CA VAL A 6 -1.47 -5.47 -34.06
C VAL A 6 -0.44 -5.45 -32.92
N ARG A 7 -0.39 -4.34 -32.16
CA ARG A 7 0.45 -4.25 -30.96
C ARG A 7 -0.12 -5.24 -29.93
N THR A 8 0.49 -6.40 -29.83
CA THR A 8 0.17 -7.38 -28.78
C THR A 8 0.43 -6.73 -27.41
N VAL A 9 -0.62 -6.67 -26.59
CA VAL A 9 -0.48 -6.22 -25.19
C VAL A 9 0.38 -7.27 -24.46
N PRO A 10 1.51 -6.89 -23.85
CA PRO A 10 2.37 -7.87 -23.19
C PRO A 10 1.63 -8.52 -22.01
N ILE A 11 1.81 -9.82 -21.82
CA ILE A 11 1.17 -10.64 -20.78
C ILE A 11 1.25 -9.98 -19.39
N PHE A 12 2.39 -9.36 -19.06
CA PHE A 12 2.57 -8.65 -17.79
C PHE A 12 1.64 -7.43 -17.61
N ALA A 13 1.26 -6.75 -18.71
CA ALA A 13 0.31 -5.66 -18.64
C ALA A 13 -1.12 -6.19 -18.42
N LEU A 14 -1.49 -7.30 -19.05
CA LEU A 14 -2.78 -7.96 -18.82
C LEU A 14 -2.88 -8.48 -17.38
N ALA A 15 -1.84 -9.13 -16.86
CA ALA A 15 -1.78 -9.55 -15.47
C ALA A 15 -1.92 -8.37 -14.50
N GLY A 16 -1.22 -7.26 -14.77
CA GLY A 16 -1.33 -6.05 -13.96
C GLY A 16 -2.73 -5.45 -13.97
N ILE A 17 -3.39 -5.37 -15.14
CA ILE A 17 -4.77 -4.90 -15.25
C ILE A 17 -5.73 -5.83 -14.50
N GLY A 18 -5.55 -7.14 -14.61
CA GLY A 18 -6.33 -8.13 -13.86
C GLY A 18 -6.19 -7.96 -12.34
N LEU A 19 -4.96 -7.73 -11.86
CA LEU A 19 -4.70 -7.47 -10.43
C LEU A 19 -5.34 -6.14 -9.95
N VAL A 20 -5.30 -5.08 -10.76
CA VAL A 20 -6.02 -3.83 -10.44
C VAL A 20 -7.52 -4.10 -10.33
N GLY A 21 -8.10 -4.80 -11.32
CA GLY A 21 -9.52 -5.17 -11.31
C GLY A 21 -9.90 -6.00 -10.09
N ALA A 22 -9.11 -7.02 -9.75
CA ALA A 22 -9.33 -7.88 -8.57
C ALA A 22 -9.24 -7.09 -7.26
N SER A 23 -8.25 -6.18 -7.14
CA SER A 23 -8.08 -5.35 -5.95
C SER A 23 -9.23 -4.36 -5.78
N LEU A 24 -9.70 -3.74 -6.86
CA LEU A 24 -10.87 -2.84 -6.83
C LEU A 24 -12.15 -3.61 -6.51
N TRP A 25 -12.34 -4.78 -7.11
CA TRP A 25 -13.48 -5.63 -6.80
C TRP A 25 -13.49 -6.03 -5.33
N LEU A 26 -12.35 -6.45 -4.78
CA LEU A 26 -12.22 -6.77 -3.36
C LEU A 26 -12.56 -5.58 -2.47
N PHE A 27 -12.07 -4.38 -2.81
CA PHE A 27 -12.42 -3.16 -2.07
C PHE A 27 -13.93 -2.90 -2.10
N ILE A 28 -14.56 -2.96 -3.28
CA ILE A 28 -16.00 -2.70 -3.47
C ILE A 28 -16.83 -3.73 -2.69
N SER A 29 -16.46 -5.02 -2.74
CA SER A 29 -17.14 -6.08 -1.99
C SER A 29 -17.07 -5.84 -0.50
N ILE A 30 -15.87 -5.56 0.05
CA ILE A 30 -15.71 -5.27 1.48
C ILE A 30 -16.50 -4.01 1.87
N ALA A 31 -16.48 -2.96 1.03
CA ALA A 31 -17.21 -1.73 1.29
C ALA A 31 -18.73 -1.96 1.35
N GLY A 32 -19.28 -2.77 0.45
CA GLY A 32 -20.68 -3.18 0.45
C GLY A 32 -21.07 -3.89 1.75
N GLU A 33 -20.37 -4.99 2.10
CA GLU A 33 -20.61 -5.75 3.32
C GLU A 33 -20.45 -4.91 4.61
N VAL A 34 -19.50 -3.97 4.62
CA VAL A 34 -19.30 -3.03 5.74
C VAL A 34 -20.50 -2.09 5.87
N MET A 35 -21.03 -1.57 4.75
CA MET A 35 -22.20 -0.67 4.77
C MET A 35 -23.48 -1.41 5.18
N GLU A 36 -23.62 -2.69 4.84
CA GLU A 36 -24.73 -3.56 5.23
C GLU A 36 -24.59 -4.09 6.67
N GLY A 37 -23.41 -3.90 7.29
CA GLY A 37 -23.14 -4.35 8.67
C GLY A 37 -22.82 -5.85 8.80
N GLU A 38 -22.69 -6.59 7.70
CA GLU A 38 -22.47 -8.03 7.67
C GLU A 38 -21.09 -8.43 8.23
N THR A 39 -20.10 -7.55 8.15
CA THR A 39 -18.74 -7.81 8.64
C THR A 39 -18.60 -7.71 10.16
N ALA A 40 -19.57 -7.15 10.88
CA ALA A 40 -19.44 -6.78 12.29
C ALA A 40 -19.06 -7.96 13.20
N ALA A 41 -19.66 -9.14 12.98
CA ALA A 41 -19.36 -10.32 13.77
C ALA A 41 -17.92 -10.84 13.54
N TRP A 42 -17.45 -10.83 12.30
CA TRP A 42 -16.10 -11.22 11.93
C TRP A 42 -15.07 -10.25 12.49
N ASP A 43 -15.28 -8.95 12.30
CA ASP A 43 -14.40 -7.90 12.77
C ASP A 43 -14.22 -7.97 14.29
N ARG A 44 -15.33 -8.11 15.01
CA ARG A 44 -15.31 -8.28 16.47
C ARG A 44 -14.53 -9.52 16.89
N ARG A 45 -14.80 -10.67 16.24
CA ARG A 45 -14.13 -11.94 16.56
C ARG A 45 -12.61 -11.83 16.37
N LEU A 46 -12.16 -11.30 15.22
CA LEU A 46 -10.73 -11.19 14.91
C LEU A 46 -10.04 -10.15 15.80
N LEU A 47 -10.69 -9.03 16.10
CA LEU A 47 -10.15 -8.03 17.02
C LEU A 47 -9.96 -8.63 18.43
N LEU A 48 -10.97 -9.34 18.95
CA LEU A 48 -10.91 -9.93 20.29
C LEU A 48 -9.94 -11.11 20.37
N ALA A 49 -9.69 -11.83 19.27
CA ALA A 49 -8.66 -12.88 19.23
C ALA A 49 -7.23 -12.34 19.47
N LEU A 50 -7.00 -11.04 19.30
CA LEU A 50 -5.74 -10.37 19.60
C LEU A 50 -5.71 -9.75 21.01
N ARG A 51 -6.64 -10.14 21.88
CA ARG A 51 -6.77 -9.65 23.25
C ARG A 51 -6.55 -10.76 24.27
N SER A 52 -6.23 -10.38 25.49
CA SER A 52 -6.18 -11.33 26.60
C SER A 52 -7.56 -11.90 26.86
N ALA A 53 -7.64 -13.22 27.07
CA ALA A 53 -8.91 -13.86 27.42
C ALA A 53 -9.44 -13.45 28.80
N ALA A 54 -8.53 -13.03 29.71
CA ALA A 54 -8.87 -12.60 31.06
C ALA A 54 -9.35 -11.14 31.10
N ASP A 55 -8.81 -10.28 30.23
CA ASP A 55 -9.17 -8.86 30.14
C ASP A 55 -9.03 -8.36 28.68
N PRO A 56 -10.14 -8.15 27.97
CA PRO A 56 -10.11 -7.65 26.59
C PRO A 56 -9.50 -6.25 26.43
N ALA A 57 -9.35 -5.48 27.50
CA ALA A 57 -8.64 -4.19 27.45
C ALA A 57 -7.13 -4.39 27.20
N LEU A 58 -6.58 -5.55 27.56
CA LEU A 58 -5.18 -5.85 27.41
C LEU A 58 -4.91 -6.56 26.06
N PRO A 59 -3.97 -6.08 25.23
CA PRO A 59 -3.52 -6.81 24.05
C PRO A 59 -2.90 -8.16 24.44
N TRP A 60 -3.04 -9.16 23.56
CA TRP A 60 -2.39 -10.45 23.75
C TRP A 60 -0.87 -10.32 23.64
N GLY A 61 -0.15 -10.96 24.56
CA GLY A 61 1.30 -11.00 24.58
C GLY A 61 1.94 -10.05 25.61
N PRO A 62 3.27 -10.13 25.77
CA PRO A 62 4.02 -9.27 26.67
C PRO A 62 4.10 -7.82 26.17
N ALA A 63 4.42 -6.88 27.05
CA ALA A 63 4.44 -5.44 26.77
C ALA A 63 5.31 -5.05 25.54
N TRP A 64 6.44 -5.74 25.33
CA TRP A 64 7.30 -5.47 24.18
C TRP A 64 6.62 -5.73 22.82
N VAL A 65 5.64 -6.64 22.74
CA VAL A 65 4.86 -6.86 21.49
C VAL A 65 4.00 -5.62 21.19
N GLN A 66 3.45 -4.99 22.21
CA GLN A 66 2.68 -3.76 22.04
C GLN A 66 3.57 -2.60 21.57
N GLU A 67 4.78 -2.48 22.10
CA GLU A 67 5.76 -1.49 21.61
C GLU A 67 6.16 -1.76 20.15
N MET A 68 6.48 -3.01 19.79
CA MET A 68 6.72 -3.37 18.39
C MET A 68 5.54 -3.01 17.48
N ALA A 69 4.31 -3.22 17.91
CA ALA A 69 3.13 -2.83 17.13
C ALA A 69 3.03 -1.30 16.95
N ARG A 70 3.46 -0.52 17.95
CA ARG A 70 3.57 0.95 17.82
C ARG A 70 4.66 1.36 16.85
N ASP A 71 5.81 0.68 16.87
CA ASP A 71 6.90 0.92 15.91
C ASP A 71 6.46 0.58 14.47
N PHE A 72 5.81 -0.58 14.27
CA PHE A 72 5.29 -0.95 12.96
C PHE A 72 4.21 0.01 12.47
N THR A 73 3.30 0.47 13.33
CA THR A 73 2.28 1.44 12.91
C THR A 73 2.89 2.78 12.52
N ALA A 74 4.00 3.20 13.15
CA ALA A 74 4.70 4.44 12.80
C ALA A 74 5.23 4.41 11.37
N LEU A 75 5.61 3.24 10.83
CA LEU A 75 6.02 3.08 9.43
C LEU A 75 4.91 3.42 8.43
N GLY A 76 3.64 3.34 8.82
CA GLY A 76 2.49 3.79 8.02
C GLY A 76 2.01 5.21 8.36
N GLY A 77 2.70 5.88 9.29
CA GLY A 77 2.36 7.24 9.72
C GLY A 77 2.77 8.30 8.70
N VAL A 78 2.02 9.41 8.68
CA VAL A 78 2.22 10.51 7.73
C VAL A 78 3.66 11.03 7.77
N ALA A 79 4.23 11.24 8.97
CA ALA A 79 5.57 11.79 9.13
C ALA A 79 6.65 10.89 8.50
N VAL A 80 6.61 9.57 8.80
CA VAL A 80 7.60 8.61 8.28
C VAL A 80 7.48 8.47 6.77
N LEU A 81 6.24 8.29 6.26
CA LEU A 81 6.02 8.15 4.82
C LEU A 81 6.38 9.42 4.05
N THR A 82 6.10 10.61 4.60
CA THR A 82 6.48 11.89 3.97
C THR A 82 8.00 12.04 3.94
N LEU A 83 8.69 11.79 5.05
CA LEU A 83 10.15 11.87 5.11
C LEU A 83 10.81 10.90 4.12
N MET A 84 10.37 9.65 4.10
CA MET A 84 10.88 8.63 3.19
C MET A 84 10.61 9.02 1.72
N THR A 85 9.40 9.47 1.41
CA THR A 85 9.03 9.91 0.05
C THR A 85 9.88 11.11 -0.38
N ALA A 86 10.06 12.10 0.50
CA ALA A 86 10.90 13.27 0.22
C ALA A 86 12.37 12.88 -0.02
N ALA A 87 12.91 11.96 0.80
CA ALA A 87 14.28 11.46 0.62
C ALA A 87 14.45 10.74 -0.74
N VAL A 88 13.49 9.90 -1.14
CA VAL A 88 13.52 9.21 -2.44
C VAL A 88 13.39 10.21 -3.60
N ILE A 89 12.47 11.16 -3.51
CA ILE A 89 12.32 12.23 -4.53
C ILE A 89 13.60 13.03 -4.64
N GLY A 90 14.20 13.46 -3.52
CA GLY A 90 15.48 14.17 -3.51
C GLY A 90 16.58 13.37 -4.21
N TYR A 91 16.74 12.09 -3.84
CA TYR A 91 17.70 11.20 -4.51
C TYR A 91 17.46 11.11 -6.02
N LEU A 92 16.22 10.91 -6.46
CA LEU A 92 15.89 10.81 -7.88
C LEU A 92 16.18 12.11 -8.64
N LEU A 93 15.94 13.28 -8.03
CA LEU A 93 16.25 14.57 -8.62
C LEU A 93 17.76 14.77 -8.76
N PHE A 94 18.56 14.44 -7.75
CA PHE A 94 20.03 14.47 -7.83
C PHE A 94 20.59 13.47 -8.84
N ALA A 95 19.92 12.31 -9.00
CA ALA A 95 20.26 11.32 -10.02
C ALA A 95 19.79 11.69 -11.44
N GLY A 96 19.18 12.88 -11.65
CA GLY A 96 18.67 13.34 -12.95
C GLY A 96 17.38 12.66 -13.40
N LYS A 97 16.71 11.87 -12.55
CA LYS A 97 15.51 11.07 -12.88
C LYS A 97 14.21 11.82 -12.52
N ARG A 98 13.98 12.96 -13.18
CA ARG A 98 12.88 13.87 -12.85
C ARG A 98 11.50 13.23 -13.02
N HIS A 99 11.29 12.47 -14.09
CA HIS A 99 9.99 11.83 -14.33
C HIS A 99 9.68 10.72 -13.33
N ALA A 100 10.69 9.96 -12.88
CA ALA A 100 10.53 9.00 -11.79
C ALA A 100 10.18 9.70 -10.48
N ALA A 101 10.80 10.85 -10.17
CA ALA A 101 10.48 11.67 -9.00
C ALA A 101 9.02 12.17 -9.05
N ILE A 102 8.56 12.69 -10.20
CA ILE A 102 7.18 13.13 -10.40
C ILE A 102 6.21 11.94 -10.24
N ALA A 103 6.54 10.77 -10.78
CA ALA A 103 5.68 9.58 -10.66
C ALA A 103 5.51 9.14 -9.20
N ILE A 104 6.58 9.17 -8.38
CA ILE A 104 6.49 8.89 -6.94
C ILE A 104 5.63 9.94 -6.24
N LEU A 105 5.85 11.23 -6.53
CA LEU A 105 5.04 12.30 -5.96
C LEU A 105 3.55 12.12 -6.28
N VAL A 106 3.22 11.87 -7.56
CA VAL A 106 1.83 11.65 -8.00
C VAL A 106 1.23 10.40 -7.34
N ALA A 107 1.99 9.32 -7.22
CA ALA A 107 1.50 8.10 -6.57
C ALA A 107 1.18 8.34 -5.10
N VAL A 108 2.09 8.95 -4.34
CA VAL A 108 1.91 9.15 -2.89
C VAL A 108 0.90 10.25 -2.59
N ALA A 109 1.01 11.42 -3.24
CA ALA A 109 0.07 12.52 -3.04
C ALA A 109 -1.35 12.15 -3.53
N GLY A 110 -1.47 11.51 -4.69
CA GLY A 110 -2.74 11.00 -5.20
C GLY A 110 -3.36 9.93 -4.30
N GLY A 111 -2.55 9.03 -3.74
CA GLY A 111 -2.99 8.06 -2.73
C GLY A 111 -3.51 8.74 -1.46
N LEU A 112 -2.85 9.79 -0.98
CA LEU A 112 -3.30 10.57 0.18
C LEU A 112 -4.64 11.27 -0.09
N ILE A 113 -4.78 11.91 -1.24
CA ILE A 113 -6.03 12.54 -1.67
C ILE A 113 -7.14 11.49 -1.77
N LEU A 114 -6.89 10.37 -2.42
CA LEU A 114 -7.85 9.27 -2.54
C LEU A 114 -8.26 8.72 -1.17
N SER A 115 -7.31 8.53 -0.24
CA SER A 115 -7.60 8.11 1.13
C SER A 115 -8.50 9.10 1.86
N SER A 116 -8.25 10.39 1.68
CA SER A 116 -9.06 11.44 2.31
C SER A 116 -10.48 11.49 1.73
N LEU A 117 -10.62 11.37 0.41
CA LEU A 117 -11.91 11.35 -0.27
C LEU A 117 -12.74 10.12 0.11
N LEU A 118 -12.13 8.95 0.18
CA LEU A 118 -12.85 7.74 0.61
C LEU A 118 -13.38 7.86 2.04
N LYS A 119 -12.62 8.48 2.95
CA LYS A 119 -13.07 8.70 4.33
C LYS A 119 -14.27 9.63 4.45
N LEU A 120 -14.49 10.54 3.49
CA LEU A 120 -15.69 11.38 3.44
C LEU A 120 -16.93 10.59 3.02
N GLY A 121 -16.75 9.48 2.32
CA GLY A 121 -17.86 8.64 1.84
C GLY A 121 -18.33 7.57 2.84
N PHE A 122 -17.58 7.35 3.94
CA PHE A 122 -17.89 6.29 4.91
C PHE A 122 -17.83 6.84 6.33
N ASP A 123 -18.96 6.72 7.05
CA ASP A 123 -19.06 7.16 8.45
C ASP A 123 -19.06 5.94 9.39
N ARG A 124 -17.99 5.10 9.30
CA ARG A 124 -17.84 3.94 10.13
C ARG A 124 -17.19 4.27 11.47
N PRO A 125 -17.80 3.93 12.63
CA PRO A 125 -17.18 4.14 13.93
C PRO A 125 -15.98 3.20 14.12
N ARG A 126 -15.03 3.63 14.93
CA ARG A 126 -13.87 2.81 15.33
C ARG A 126 -14.26 1.78 16.38
N PRO A 127 -13.42 0.73 16.59
CA PRO A 127 -13.65 -0.21 17.66
C PRO A 127 -13.67 0.48 19.04
N GLU A 128 -14.79 0.44 19.74
CA GLU A 128 -14.91 0.92 21.13
C GLU A 128 -14.79 -0.21 22.16
N LEU A 129 -14.59 -1.45 21.67
CA LEU A 129 -14.52 -2.65 22.51
C LEU A 129 -13.24 -2.71 23.36
N VAL A 130 -12.23 -1.93 23.00
CA VAL A 130 -10.89 -1.98 23.57
C VAL A 130 -10.28 -0.57 23.61
N PRO A 131 -9.38 -0.29 24.55
CA PRO A 131 -8.64 0.98 24.56
C PRO A 131 -7.81 1.14 23.28
N HIS A 132 -7.80 2.33 22.71
CA HIS A 132 -7.00 2.64 21.55
C HIS A 132 -5.52 2.80 21.93
N GLY A 133 -4.67 1.99 21.33
CA GLY A 133 -3.20 2.04 21.54
C GLY A 133 -2.51 3.20 20.79
N SER A 134 -3.26 4.02 20.04
CA SER A 134 -2.75 5.24 19.37
C SER A 134 -3.86 6.28 19.20
N LEU A 135 -3.47 7.56 19.05
CA LEU A 135 -4.40 8.67 18.83
C LEU A 135 -5.07 8.56 17.45
N VAL A 136 -6.36 8.84 17.39
CA VAL A 136 -7.16 8.75 16.17
C VAL A 136 -8.18 9.91 16.12
N TYR A 137 -8.35 10.52 14.92
CA TYR A 137 -9.16 11.73 14.75
C TYR A 137 -10.16 11.64 13.59
N THR A 138 -10.19 10.52 12.85
CA THR A 138 -11.01 10.36 11.63
C THR A 138 -11.84 9.09 11.68
N THR A 139 -12.81 8.96 10.76
CA THR A 139 -13.60 7.73 10.58
C THR A 139 -12.73 6.49 10.39
N SER A 140 -13.28 5.31 10.67
CA SER A 140 -12.52 4.06 10.68
C SER A 140 -12.20 3.56 9.27
N PHE A 141 -13.15 3.61 8.35
CA PHE A 141 -13.07 2.99 7.02
C PHE A 141 -12.72 3.98 5.90
N PRO A 142 -11.89 3.59 4.95
CA PRO A 142 -10.86 2.54 5.06
C PRO A 142 -9.69 2.98 5.95
N SER A 143 -8.83 2.02 6.38
CA SER A 143 -7.64 2.35 7.17
C SER A 143 -6.62 3.15 6.38
N GLY A 144 -6.42 4.42 6.76
CA GLY A 144 -5.47 5.31 6.08
C GLY A 144 -4.01 4.85 6.18
N HIS A 145 -3.56 4.34 7.36
CA HIS A 145 -2.22 3.78 7.52
C HIS A 145 -1.99 2.58 6.60
N SER A 146 -2.96 1.65 6.54
CA SER A 146 -2.87 0.46 5.69
C SER A 146 -2.85 0.82 4.21
N MET A 147 -3.70 1.76 3.80
CA MET A 147 -3.75 2.25 2.42
C MET A 147 -2.46 2.96 2.03
N MET A 148 -1.98 3.91 2.84
CA MET A 148 -0.77 4.67 2.52
C MET A 148 0.50 3.83 2.59
N ALA A 149 0.56 2.84 3.49
CA ALA A 149 1.64 1.85 3.50
C ALA A 149 1.66 1.05 2.18
N ALA A 150 0.50 0.55 1.73
CA ALA A 150 0.39 -0.15 0.45
C ALA A 150 0.81 0.75 -0.73
N VAL A 151 0.26 1.97 -0.82
CA VAL A 151 0.63 2.93 -1.88
C VAL A 151 2.14 3.16 -1.90
N THR A 152 2.72 3.50 -0.76
CA THR A 152 4.12 3.94 -0.71
C THR A 152 5.08 2.77 -0.87
N TYR A 153 4.94 1.71 -0.07
CA TYR A 153 5.89 0.59 -0.11
C TYR A 153 5.82 -0.20 -1.41
N LEU A 154 4.61 -0.47 -1.94
CA LEU A 154 4.49 -1.19 -3.20
C LEU A 154 4.99 -0.36 -4.39
N THR A 155 4.77 0.97 -4.38
CA THR A 155 5.31 1.86 -5.43
C THR A 155 6.84 1.91 -5.38
N LEU A 156 7.43 2.08 -4.20
CA LEU A 156 8.89 2.10 -4.04
C LEU A 156 9.52 0.73 -4.33
N GLY A 157 8.91 -0.35 -3.85
CA GLY A 157 9.35 -1.71 -4.15
C GLY A 157 9.30 -2.02 -5.64
N ALA A 158 8.23 -1.61 -6.34
CA ALA A 158 8.12 -1.76 -7.78
C ALA A 158 9.17 -0.91 -8.54
N LEU A 159 9.46 0.31 -8.08
CA LEU A 159 10.50 1.16 -8.67
C LEU A 159 11.87 0.50 -8.54
N LEU A 160 12.24 0.05 -7.34
CA LEU A 160 13.52 -0.63 -7.09
C LEU A 160 13.61 -1.93 -7.89
N ALA A 161 12.55 -2.75 -7.89
CA ALA A 161 12.53 -4.00 -8.64
C ALA A 161 12.74 -3.81 -10.16
N ARG A 162 12.38 -2.65 -10.72
CA ARG A 162 12.54 -2.36 -12.17
C ARG A 162 13.98 -2.15 -12.60
N VAL A 163 14.81 -1.58 -11.73
CA VAL A 163 16.23 -1.32 -12.05
C VAL A 163 17.12 -2.54 -11.83
N GLU A 164 16.58 -3.57 -11.17
CA GLU A 164 17.33 -4.79 -10.86
C GLU A 164 17.28 -5.81 -12.01
N GLY A 165 18.46 -6.37 -12.34
CA GLY A 165 18.60 -7.44 -13.34
C GLY A 165 18.23 -8.83 -12.80
N SER A 166 18.47 -9.08 -11.50
CA SER A 166 18.25 -10.38 -10.87
C SER A 166 16.81 -10.58 -10.43
N ILE A 167 16.18 -11.66 -10.87
CA ILE A 167 14.80 -12.01 -10.45
C ILE A 167 14.73 -12.28 -8.94
N ARG A 168 15.78 -12.82 -8.32
CA ARG A 168 15.82 -13.08 -6.88
C ARG A 168 15.75 -11.78 -6.08
N ILE A 169 16.51 -10.75 -6.50
CA ILE A 169 16.50 -9.43 -5.87
C ILE A 169 15.15 -8.75 -6.07
N ARG A 170 14.55 -8.84 -7.26
CA ARG A 170 13.19 -8.32 -7.51
C ARG A 170 12.15 -8.93 -6.57
N ILE A 171 12.15 -10.25 -6.44
CA ILE A 171 11.23 -10.96 -5.53
C ILE A 171 11.48 -10.51 -4.10
N TYR A 172 12.73 -10.43 -3.65
CA TYR A 172 13.08 -9.97 -2.31
C TYR A 172 12.54 -8.56 -2.02
N LEU A 173 12.79 -7.60 -2.92
CA LEU A 173 12.34 -6.21 -2.76
C LEU A 173 10.80 -6.10 -2.69
N LEU A 174 10.10 -6.83 -3.56
CA LEU A 174 8.63 -6.87 -3.53
C LEU A 174 8.10 -7.55 -2.27
N SER A 175 8.75 -8.63 -1.82
CA SER A 175 8.37 -9.33 -0.58
C SER A 175 8.55 -8.43 0.65
N VAL A 176 9.64 -7.64 0.71
CA VAL A 176 9.84 -6.66 1.78
C VAL A 176 8.76 -5.58 1.74
N ALA A 177 8.42 -5.06 0.56
CA ALA A 177 7.35 -4.06 0.42
C ALA A 177 5.99 -4.59 0.89
N VAL A 178 5.65 -5.83 0.53
CA VAL A 178 4.42 -6.50 0.99
C VAL A 178 4.47 -6.73 2.50
N LEU A 179 5.59 -7.23 3.03
CA LEU A 179 5.76 -7.46 4.47
C LEU A 179 5.54 -6.19 5.28
N LEU A 180 6.17 -5.07 4.89
CA LEU A 180 5.98 -3.77 5.56
C LEU A 180 4.51 -3.33 5.51
N THR A 181 3.87 -3.47 4.36
CA THR A 181 2.44 -3.16 4.18
C THR A 181 1.57 -3.98 5.15
N VAL A 182 1.82 -5.29 5.24
CA VAL A 182 1.07 -6.20 6.12
C VAL A 182 1.33 -5.87 7.59
N LEU A 183 2.59 -5.65 8.00
CA LEU A 183 2.95 -5.32 9.38
C LEU A 183 2.26 -4.04 9.86
N VAL A 184 2.26 -2.99 9.02
CA VAL A 184 1.54 -1.75 9.32
C VAL A 184 0.04 -2.03 9.52
N GLY A 185 -0.61 -2.77 8.63
CA GLY A 185 -2.04 -3.01 8.75
C GLY A 185 -2.40 -3.89 9.95
N VAL A 186 -1.66 -4.98 10.19
CA VAL A 186 -1.86 -5.86 11.35
C VAL A 186 -1.67 -5.09 12.66
N SER A 187 -0.69 -4.20 12.74
CA SER A 187 -0.49 -3.37 13.93
C SER A 187 -1.70 -2.48 14.23
N ARG A 188 -2.47 -2.02 13.20
CA ARG A 188 -3.68 -1.21 13.41
C ARG A 188 -4.79 -1.99 14.10
N VAL A 189 -4.97 -3.25 13.73
CA VAL A 189 -5.94 -4.15 14.39
C VAL A 189 -5.46 -4.49 15.80
N TYR A 190 -4.19 -4.85 15.96
CA TYR A 190 -3.59 -5.17 17.25
C TYR A 190 -3.68 -4.01 18.24
N LEU A 191 -3.48 -2.76 17.80
CA LEU A 191 -3.63 -1.56 18.63
C LEU A 191 -5.10 -1.14 18.88
N GLY A 192 -6.08 -1.87 18.33
CA GLY A 192 -7.50 -1.64 18.58
C GLY A 192 -8.09 -0.40 17.90
N VAL A 193 -7.40 0.18 16.92
CA VAL A 193 -7.80 1.45 16.30
C VAL A 193 -8.53 1.30 14.96
N HIS A 194 -8.51 0.09 14.38
CA HIS A 194 -9.23 -0.25 13.14
C HIS A 194 -9.79 -1.66 13.20
N TRP A 195 -10.89 -1.86 12.51
CA TRP A 195 -11.43 -3.18 12.23
C TRP A 195 -10.56 -3.92 11.20
N PRO A 196 -10.49 -5.27 11.25
CA PRO A 196 -9.79 -6.06 10.23
C PRO A 196 -10.21 -5.73 8.79
N THR A 197 -11.51 -5.53 8.54
CA THR A 197 -12.02 -5.17 7.21
C THR A 197 -11.63 -3.76 6.77
N ASP A 198 -11.45 -2.79 7.69
CA ASP A 198 -10.90 -1.47 7.36
C ASP A 198 -9.47 -1.58 6.80
N VAL A 199 -8.69 -2.48 7.41
CA VAL A 199 -7.30 -2.75 7.02
C VAL A 199 -7.26 -3.45 5.66
N ALA A 200 -8.08 -4.50 5.47
CA ALA A 200 -8.16 -5.23 4.21
C ALA A 200 -8.60 -4.31 3.04
N ALA A 201 -9.61 -3.48 3.26
CA ALA A 201 -10.06 -2.48 2.30
C ALA A 201 -8.95 -1.45 1.97
N GLY A 202 -8.22 -0.98 3.00
CA GLY A 202 -7.07 -0.10 2.82
C GLY A 202 -5.97 -0.73 1.96
N TRP A 203 -5.62 -2.00 2.23
CA TRP A 203 -4.65 -2.74 1.40
C TRP A 203 -5.14 -2.92 -0.03
N ALA A 204 -6.40 -3.29 -0.22
CA ALA A 204 -6.98 -3.51 -1.54
C ALA A 204 -6.94 -2.25 -2.41
N VAL A 205 -7.48 -1.13 -1.91
CA VAL A 205 -7.48 0.13 -2.68
C VAL A 205 -6.08 0.72 -2.83
N GLY A 206 -5.21 0.60 -1.82
CA GLY A 206 -3.83 1.05 -1.90
C GLY A 206 -3.01 0.25 -2.91
N ALA A 207 -3.17 -1.08 -2.96
CA ALA A 207 -2.54 -1.93 -3.97
C ALA A 207 -3.05 -1.64 -5.38
N ALA A 208 -4.38 -1.46 -5.56
CA ALA A 208 -4.95 -1.07 -6.84
C ALA A 208 -4.33 0.24 -7.36
N TRP A 209 -4.20 1.25 -6.50
CA TRP A 209 -3.60 2.53 -6.84
C TRP A 209 -2.12 2.41 -7.19
N ALA A 210 -1.32 1.71 -6.39
CA ALA A 210 0.10 1.48 -6.66
C ALA A 210 0.33 0.71 -7.97
N LEU A 211 -0.48 -0.32 -8.24
CA LEU A 211 -0.44 -1.07 -9.50
C LEU A 211 -0.81 -0.20 -10.70
N LEU A 212 -1.84 0.62 -10.57
CA LEU A 212 -2.25 1.56 -11.63
C LEU A 212 -1.13 2.55 -11.95
N CYS A 213 -0.54 3.20 -10.95
CA CYS A 213 0.59 4.09 -11.12
C CYS A 213 1.79 3.38 -11.79
N SER A 214 2.05 2.14 -11.38
CA SER A 214 3.09 1.28 -11.94
C SER A 214 2.84 0.97 -13.43
N LEU A 215 1.60 0.65 -13.82
CA LEU A 215 1.22 0.39 -15.20
C LEU A 215 1.34 1.64 -16.07
N VAL A 216 0.86 2.79 -15.58
CA VAL A 216 0.97 4.08 -16.26
C VAL A 216 2.45 4.42 -16.51
N MET A 217 3.29 4.34 -15.47
CA MET A 217 4.73 4.58 -15.58
C MET A 217 5.38 3.66 -16.63
N SER A 218 5.05 2.37 -16.61
CA SER A 218 5.56 1.41 -17.60
C SER A 218 5.15 1.76 -19.03
N ARG A 219 3.95 2.28 -19.22
CA ARG A 219 3.44 2.69 -20.53
C ARG A 219 4.17 3.96 -21.04
N LEU A 220 4.38 4.94 -20.16
CA LEU A 220 5.10 6.18 -20.47
C LEU A 220 6.57 5.89 -20.82
N GLN A 221 7.23 5.00 -20.07
CA GLN A 221 8.58 4.55 -20.37
C GLN A 221 8.70 3.89 -21.75
N ARG A 222 7.73 3.00 -22.11
CA ARG A 222 7.69 2.36 -23.43
C ARG A 222 7.45 3.34 -24.59
N ARG A 223 6.86 4.50 -24.32
CA ARG A 223 6.67 5.59 -25.29
C ARG A 223 7.88 6.50 -25.42
N GLY A 224 8.87 6.35 -24.53
CA GLY A 224 10.04 7.24 -24.47
C GLY A 224 9.74 8.61 -23.86
N GLU A 225 8.58 8.75 -23.19
CA GLU A 225 8.15 9.99 -22.51
C GLU A 225 8.76 10.13 -21.11
N VAL A 226 9.34 9.05 -20.59
CA VAL A 226 9.98 8.97 -19.27
C VAL A 226 11.30 8.20 -19.40
N GLU A 227 12.28 8.56 -18.56
CA GLU A 227 13.60 7.91 -18.54
C GLU A 227 13.46 6.39 -18.40
N PRO A 228 14.23 5.59 -19.17
CA PRO A 228 14.26 4.15 -19.03
C PRO A 228 14.82 3.75 -17.66
N PRO A 229 14.41 2.62 -17.10
CA PRO A 229 15.11 2.06 -15.95
C PRO A 229 16.55 1.77 -16.37
N ASP A 230 17.54 2.24 -15.57
CA ASP A 230 18.95 1.97 -15.84
C ASP A 230 19.22 0.48 -15.79
N THR A 231 19.29 -0.16 -16.92
CA THR A 231 19.78 -1.54 -17.10
C THR A 231 21.27 -1.52 -17.44
N THR A 232 22.05 -0.62 -16.87
CA THR A 232 23.49 -0.58 -17.10
C THR A 232 24.21 -1.68 -16.31
N THR A 233 24.11 -2.91 -16.78
CA THR A 233 25.30 -3.75 -16.89
C THR A 233 26.07 -3.22 -18.11
N ARG A 234 26.87 -2.18 -17.92
CA ARG A 234 27.98 -1.91 -18.84
C ARG A 234 28.86 -3.16 -18.80
N SER A 235 28.78 -3.97 -19.84
CA SER A 235 29.86 -4.90 -20.20
C SER A 235 31.15 -4.08 -20.19
N PRO A 236 32.21 -4.49 -19.46
CA PRO A 236 33.50 -3.88 -19.64
C PRO A 236 33.91 -4.12 -21.10
N ARG A 237 34.02 -3.05 -21.87
CA ARG A 237 34.70 -3.13 -23.17
C ARG A 237 36.16 -3.39 -22.84
N CYS A 238 36.61 -4.60 -23.16
CA CYS A 238 38.01 -4.91 -23.34
C CYS A 238 38.62 -4.09 -24.48
#